data_9a4b9714be4b33ce46f99b7921eca6de
#
_entry.id   9a4b9714be4b33ce46f99b7921eca6de
#
_cell.length_a   1.000
_cell.length_b   1.000
_cell.length_c   1.000
_cell.angle_alpha   90.00
_cell.angle_beta   90.00
_cell.angle_gamma   90.00
#
_symmetry.space_group_name_H-M   'P 1'
#
loop_
_entity.id
_entity.type
_entity.pdbx_description
1 polymer ?
#
loop_
_entity_poly.entity_id
_entity_poly.type
_entity_poly.pdbx_seq_one_letter_code
_entity_poly.pdbx_strand_id
1 'polypeptide(L)'
;MTFRVDENDVMWIPKEVVREQIANILSAWGMRSQHVKTTSTVMVDADSCGIDTHGISMIPPYEDRRKRNVITVDADIKVMKETATTALIDAGGGLGYVPSILATEMCIKKAKEHGMAAVTVKESAHFGATGYYTRMMADAGLIGIATTNGSGPRTAPTHGKDGKLSTNPIAFAAPTKKNNPFSLDMATTTVAAGKIRNKWNEGHKLPLGWASDADGNPSDDPEVYISRGGTQTPL
;
A
#
# COMPACT_ATOMS: atom_id res chain seq x y z
N MET A 1 15.80 13.71 2.32
CA MET A 1 15.17 14.80 3.11
C MET A 1 14.29 14.15 4.16
N THR A 2 14.62 14.31 5.42
CA THR A 2 13.77 13.88 6.54
C THR A 2 12.67 14.93 6.68
N PHE A 3 11.43 14.56 6.46
CA PHE A 3 10.30 15.42 6.77
C PHE A 3 10.21 15.49 8.30
N ARG A 4 10.64 16.61 8.88
CA ARG A 4 10.34 16.92 10.28
C ARG A 4 8.91 17.47 10.31
N VAL A 5 7.99 16.71 10.87
CA VAL A 5 6.71 17.25 11.35
C VAL A 5 7.04 18.03 12.61
N ASP A 6 6.50 19.23 12.77
CA ASP A 6 6.65 19.97 14.01
C ASP A 6 5.95 19.17 15.13
N GLU A 7 6.67 18.91 16.23
CA GLU A 7 6.11 18.13 17.34
C GLU A 7 4.87 18.78 17.96
N ASN A 8 4.69 20.08 17.76
CA ASN A 8 3.51 20.82 18.21
C ASN A 8 2.28 20.61 17.32
N ASP A 9 2.46 20.11 16.11
CA ASP A 9 1.37 19.82 15.15
C ASP A 9 0.95 18.35 15.15
N VAL A 10 1.52 17.52 16.06
CA VAL A 10 1.27 16.08 16.11
C VAL A 10 0.37 15.73 17.28
N MET A 11 -0.73 15.05 16.98
CA MET A 11 -1.55 14.41 18.00
C MET A 11 -1.15 12.93 18.12
N TRP A 12 -0.60 12.55 19.28
CA TRP A 12 -0.29 11.16 19.59
C TRP A 12 -1.56 10.42 20.03
N ILE A 13 -1.96 9.41 19.29
CA ILE A 13 -3.14 8.60 19.59
C ILE A 13 -2.66 7.16 19.86
N PRO A 14 -3.14 6.50 20.93
CA PRO A 14 -2.82 5.09 21.15
C PRO A 14 -3.25 4.23 19.96
N LYS A 15 -2.36 3.36 19.49
CA LYS A 15 -2.62 2.52 18.31
C LYS A 15 -3.88 1.66 18.42
N GLU A 16 -4.27 1.27 19.63
CA GLU A 16 -5.48 0.50 19.89
C GLU A 16 -6.74 1.30 19.57
N VAL A 17 -6.74 2.60 19.90
CA VAL A 17 -7.87 3.50 19.59
C VAL A 17 -8.01 3.66 18.07
N VAL A 18 -6.90 3.84 17.37
CA VAL A 18 -6.90 3.92 15.90
C VAL A 18 -7.40 2.61 15.29
N ARG A 19 -6.95 1.46 15.81
CA ARG A 19 -7.40 0.14 15.35
C ARG A 19 -8.90 -0.05 15.55
N GLU A 20 -9.42 0.31 16.72
CA GLU A 20 -10.84 0.21 17.04
C GLU A 20 -11.67 1.11 16.11
N GLN A 21 -11.22 2.33 15.85
CA GLN A 21 -11.89 3.24 14.94
C GLN A 21 -11.96 2.65 13.51
N ILE A 22 -10.85 2.15 12.98
CA ILE A 22 -10.81 1.49 11.67
C ILE A 22 -11.76 0.27 11.67
N ALA A 23 -11.69 -0.56 12.70
CA ALA A 23 -12.51 -1.77 12.80
C ALA A 23 -14.02 -1.45 12.84
N ASN A 24 -14.41 -0.42 13.59
CA ASN A 24 -15.80 0.03 13.66
C ASN A 24 -16.32 0.51 12.30
N ILE A 25 -15.52 1.26 11.56
CA ILE A 25 -15.88 1.74 10.22
C ILE A 25 -16.03 0.57 9.24
N LEU A 26 -15.04 -0.34 9.19
CA LEU A 26 -15.09 -1.50 8.29
C LEU A 26 -16.25 -2.43 8.62
N SER A 27 -16.56 -2.61 9.91
CA SER A 27 -17.72 -3.38 10.36
C SER A 27 -19.04 -2.72 9.94
N ALA A 28 -19.14 -1.40 10.08
CA ALA A 28 -20.31 -0.64 9.63
C ALA A 28 -20.52 -0.70 8.10
N TRP A 29 -19.44 -0.91 7.34
CA TRP A 29 -19.54 -1.17 5.89
C TRP A 29 -20.04 -2.59 5.56
N GLY A 30 -20.12 -3.51 6.53
CA GLY A 30 -20.55 -4.89 6.35
C GLY A 30 -19.42 -5.89 6.08
N MET A 31 -18.16 -5.51 6.36
CA MET A 31 -17.03 -6.45 6.26
C MET A 31 -17.10 -7.49 7.37
N ARG A 32 -16.88 -8.78 7.05
CA ARG A 32 -16.86 -9.87 8.04
C ARG A 32 -15.74 -9.68 9.07
N SER A 33 -15.98 -10.09 10.31
CA SER A 33 -15.13 -9.79 11.48
C SER A 33 -13.67 -10.22 11.31
N GLN A 34 -13.42 -11.36 10.67
CA GLN A 34 -12.05 -11.84 10.41
C GLN A 34 -11.30 -10.89 9.43
N HIS A 35 -11.98 -10.40 8.39
CA HIS A 35 -11.41 -9.45 7.43
C HIS A 35 -11.18 -8.09 8.09
N VAL A 36 -12.11 -7.63 8.93
CA VAL A 36 -11.97 -6.40 9.74
C VAL A 36 -10.70 -6.47 10.60
N LYS A 37 -10.51 -7.57 11.34
CA LYS A 37 -9.34 -7.76 12.21
C LYS A 37 -8.03 -7.66 11.41
N THR A 38 -7.94 -8.38 10.30
CA THR A 38 -6.74 -8.39 9.45
C THR A 38 -6.48 -7.01 8.86
N THR A 39 -7.47 -6.40 8.23
CA THR A 39 -7.35 -5.09 7.58
C THR A 39 -6.96 -4.01 8.57
N SER A 40 -7.64 -3.90 9.72
CA SER A 40 -7.33 -2.90 10.73
C SER A 40 -5.93 -3.08 11.34
N THR A 41 -5.48 -4.33 11.50
CA THR A 41 -4.13 -4.61 12.01
C THR A 41 -3.05 -4.11 11.04
N VAL A 42 -3.17 -4.40 9.74
CA VAL A 42 -2.18 -3.98 8.74
C VAL A 42 -2.21 -2.46 8.55
N MET A 43 -3.38 -1.84 8.58
CA MET A 43 -3.50 -0.37 8.49
C MET A 43 -2.83 0.33 9.67
N VAL A 44 -3.06 -0.14 10.89
CA VAL A 44 -2.44 0.44 12.10
C VAL A 44 -0.93 0.20 12.14
N ASP A 45 -0.44 -0.92 11.60
CA ASP A 45 1.01 -1.13 11.46
C ASP A 45 1.64 -0.04 10.59
N ALA A 46 0.99 0.32 9.48
CA ALA A 46 1.48 1.40 8.63
C ALA A 46 1.57 2.74 9.39
N ASP A 47 0.52 3.13 10.13
CA ASP A 47 0.54 4.32 10.97
C ASP A 47 1.64 4.24 12.04
N SER A 48 1.80 3.10 12.69
CA SER A 48 2.83 2.87 13.73
C SER A 48 4.25 2.91 13.18
N CYS A 49 4.44 2.64 11.90
CA CYS A 49 5.71 2.74 11.19
C CYS A 49 5.96 4.13 10.58
N GLY A 50 5.09 5.11 10.79
CA GLY A 50 5.17 6.44 10.19
C GLY A 50 4.86 6.46 8.69
N ILE A 51 4.11 5.47 8.19
CA ILE A 51 3.64 5.38 6.81
C ILE A 51 2.18 5.86 6.77
N ASP A 52 1.97 7.10 7.17
CA ASP A 52 0.68 7.79 7.32
C ASP A 52 -0.21 7.72 6.07
N THR A 53 0.38 7.59 4.90
CA THR A 53 -0.32 7.49 3.61
C THR A 53 -1.02 6.14 3.38
N HIS A 54 -0.77 5.13 4.23
CA HIS A 54 -1.25 3.75 4.07
C HIS A 54 -2.00 3.21 5.30
N GLY A 55 -2.17 4.06 6.32
CA GLY A 55 -2.91 3.76 7.54
C GLY A 55 -4.36 4.24 7.52
N ILE A 56 -4.82 4.85 8.60
CA ILE A 56 -6.20 5.34 8.77
C ILE A 56 -6.58 6.39 7.71
N SER A 57 -5.62 7.14 7.19
CA SER A 57 -5.82 8.12 6.11
C SER A 57 -6.40 7.51 4.83
N MET A 58 -6.34 6.18 4.68
CA MET A 58 -6.93 5.46 3.55
C MET A 58 -8.44 5.22 3.68
N ILE A 59 -9.04 5.45 4.85
CA ILE A 59 -10.49 5.24 5.03
C ILE A 59 -11.32 6.14 4.10
N PRO A 60 -11.11 7.45 3.98
CA PRO A 60 -11.88 8.28 3.05
C PRO A 60 -11.77 7.84 1.58
N PRO A 61 -10.57 7.56 1.01
CA PRO A 61 -10.46 6.98 -0.32
C PRO A 61 -11.18 5.65 -0.52
N TYR A 62 -11.20 4.77 0.50
CA TYR A 62 -11.93 3.51 0.42
C TYR A 62 -13.44 3.71 0.49
N GLU A 63 -13.92 4.66 1.29
CA GLU A 63 -15.33 5.02 1.34
C GLU A 63 -15.83 5.54 -0.02
N ASP A 64 -15.06 6.40 -0.70
CA ASP A 64 -15.40 6.84 -2.06
C ASP A 64 -15.50 5.65 -3.02
N ARG A 65 -14.52 4.74 -3.00
CA ARG A 65 -14.52 3.54 -3.84
C ARG A 65 -15.68 2.61 -3.52
N ARG A 66 -16.01 2.45 -2.25
CA ARG A 66 -17.16 1.67 -1.78
C ARG A 66 -18.47 2.25 -2.31
N LYS A 67 -18.69 3.55 -2.14
CA LYS A 67 -19.88 4.26 -2.64
C LYS A 67 -20.05 4.15 -4.15
N ARG A 68 -18.96 4.11 -4.87
CA ARG A 68 -18.93 3.96 -6.33
C ARG A 68 -18.95 2.50 -6.80
N ASN A 69 -19.08 1.53 -5.88
CA ASN A 69 -19.05 0.09 -6.16
C ASN A 69 -17.77 -0.36 -6.91
N VAL A 70 -16.63 0.29 -6.66
CA VAL A 70 -15.32 -0.07 -7.25
C VAL A 70 -14.61 -1.13 -6.44
N ILE A 71 -14.98 -1.30 -5.15
CA ILE A 71 -14.47 -2.36 -4.28
C ILE A 71 -15.61 -3.18 -3.68
N THR A 72 -15.38 -4.48 -3.56
CA THR A 72 -16.25 -5.39 -2.82
C THR A 72 -15.83 -5.41 -1.36
N VAL A 73 -16.70 -4.97 -0.45
CA VAL A 73 -16.34 -4.83 0.98
C VAL A 73 -16.09 -6.19 1.63
N ASP A 74 -16.97 -7.13 1.41
CA ASP A 74 -16.90 -8.49 1.96
C ASP A 74 -16.64 -9.51 0.85
N ALA A 75 -15.48 -9.39 0.21
CA ALA A 75 -15.07 -10.20 -0.92
C ALA A 75 -14.86 -11.68 -0.53
N ASP A 76 -15.22 -12.56 -1.45
CA ASP A 76 -14.96 -13.99 -1.34
C ASP A 76 -13.60 -14.33 -1.98
N ILE A 77 -12.62 -14.62 -1.14
CA ILE A 77 -11.24 -14.87 -1.53
C ILE A 77 -11.07 -16.35 -1.85
N LYS A 78 -10.52 -16.67 -3.04
CA LYS A 78 -10.39 -18.04 -3.52
C LYS A 78 -8.98 -18.38 -3.96
N VAL A 79 -8.47 -19.53 -3.54
CA VAL A 79 -7.26 -20.11 -4.14
C VAL A 79 -7.68 -20.80 -5.44
N MET A 80 -7.29 -20.22 -6.57
CA MET A 80 -7.70 -20.67 -7.91
C MET A 80 -6.84 -21.81 -8.45
N LYS A 81 -5.54 -21.76 -8.15
CA LYS A 81 -4.56 -22.79 -8.54
C LYS A 81 -3.51 -22.89 -7.45
N GLU A 82 -3.03 -24.08 -7.23
CA GLU A 82 -1.97 -24.35 -6.26
C GLU A 82 -1.08 -25.50 -6.73
N THR A 83 0.24 -25.33 -6.53
CA THR A 83 1.26 -26.36 -6.73
C THR A 83 2.11 -26.47 -5.47
N ALA A 84 3.14 -27.30 -5.47
CA ALA A 84 4.07 -27.39 -4.35
C ALA A 84 4.69 -26.03 -3.99
N THR A 85 5.08 -25.22 -4.97
CA THR A 85 5.83 -23.94 -4.76
C THR A 85 5.09 -22.69 -5.19
N THR A 86 3.93 -22.82 -5.87
CA THR A 86 3.20 -21.64 -6.37
C THR A 86 1.73 -21.68 -6.00
N ALA A 87 1.07 -20.50 -6.01
CA ALA A 87 -0.38 -20.40 -5.98
C ALA A 87 -0.88 -19.13 -6.70
N LEU A 88 -2.14 -19.16 -7.10
CA LEU A 88 -2.89 -18.03 -7.62
C LEU A 88 -4.14 -17.84 -6.76
N ILE A 89 -4.29 -16.65 -6.19
CA ILE A 89 -5.44 -16.24 -5.37
C ILE A 89 -6.27 -15.21 -6.15
N ASP A 90 -7.58 -15.36 -6.10
CA ASP A 90 -8.54 -14.35 -6.55
C ASP A 90 -9.07 -13.61 -5.32
N ALA A 91 -8.90 -12.30 -5.29
CA ALA A 91 -9.32 -11.43 -4.19
C ALA A 91 -10.79 -10.97 -4.30
N GLY A 92 -11.51 -11.36 -5.35
CA GLY A 92 -12.93 -11.07 -5.54
C GLY A 92 -13.29 -9.58 -5.63
N GLY A 93 -12.37 -8.73 -6.07
CA GLY A 93 -12.56 -7.28 -6.15
C GLY A 93 -12.49 -6.55 -4.80
N GLY A 94 -12.06 -7.22 -3.74
CA GLY A 94 -11.97 -6.65 -2.40
C GLY A 94 -10.67 -5.92 -2.10
N LEU A 95 -10.59 -5.32 -0.89
CA LEU A 95 -9.34 -4.78 -0.37
C LEU A 95 -8.29 -5.90 -0.26
N GLY A 96 -7.08 -5.59 -0.66
CA GLY A 96 -6.00 -6.57 -0.82
C GLY A 96 -5.35 -7.04 0.48
N TYR A 97 -5.72 -6.54 1.64
CA TYR A 97 -5.09 -6.89 2.92
C TYR A 97 -5.18 -8.39 3.25
N VAL A 98 -6.39 -8.92 3.21
CA VAL A 98 -6.63 -10.33 3.57
C VAL A 98 -6.02 -11.30 2.57
N PRO A 99 -6.23 -11.15 1.24
CA PRO A 99 -5.62 -12.07 0.29
C PRO A 99 -4.09 -11.96 0.27
N SER A 100 -3.50 -10.81 0.61
CA SER A 100 -2.04 -10.67 0.72
C SER A 100 -1.48 -11.33 1.98
N ILE A 101 -2.19 -11.31 3.11
CA ILE A 101 -1.83 -12.13 4.28
C ILE A 101 -1.87 -13.61 3.92
N LEU A 102 -2.95 -14.09 3.32
CA LEU A 102 -3.06 -15.47 2.86
C LEU A 102 -1.92 -15.85 1.91
N ALA A 103 -1.62 -15.01 0.93
CA ALA A 103 -0.51 -15.22 0.00
C ALA A 103 0.84 -15.33 0.72
N THR A 104 1.07 -14.44 1.69
CA THR A 104 2.30 -14.41 2.49
C THR A 104 2.45 -15.67 3.33
N GLU A 105 1.39 -16.11 4.02
CA GLU A 105 1.39 -17.33 4.81
C GLU A 105 1.61 -18.57 3.94
N MET A 106 0.99 -18.63 2.76
CA MET A 106 1.24 -19.71 1.79
C MET A 106 2.69 -19.70 1.29
N CYS A 107 3.27 -18.52 0.99
CA CYS A 107 4.67 -18.38 0.60
C CYS A 107 5.59 -18.90 1.73
N ILE A 108 5.35 -18.48 2.97
CA ILE A 108 6.15 -18.90 4.13
C ILE A 108 6.11 -20.42 4.30
N LYS A 109 4.91 -21.01 4.27
CA LYS A 109 4.74 -22.46 4.41
C LYS A 109 5.48 -23.22 3.31
N LYS A 110 5.20 -22.88 2.05
CA LYS A 110 5.77 -23.55 0.88
C LYS A 110 7.28 -23.37 0.79
N ALA A 111 7.81 -22.17 1.08
CA ALA A 111 9.25 -21.92 1.03
C ALA A 111 10.01 -22.68 2.12
N LYS A 112 9.44 -22.88 3.31
CA LYS A 112 10.03 -23.72 4.36
C LYS A 112 10.08 -25.20 3.96
N GLU A 113 9.11 -25.65 3.19
CA GLU A 113 9.03 -27.06 2.76
C GLU A 113 9.86 -27.34 1.51
N HIS A 114 9.90 -26.39 0.56
CA HIS A 114 10.45 -26.61 -0.78
C HIS A 114 11.64 -25.69 -1.13
N GLY A 115 12.07 -24.80 -0.23
CA GLY A 115 13.20 -23.89 -0.42
C GLY A 115 12.81 -22.54 -1.03
N MET A 116 11.76 -22.47 -1.84
CA MET A 116 11.24 -21.22 -2.41
C MET A 116 9.76 -21.33 -2.74
N ALA A 117 9.07 -20.19 -2.79
CA ALA A 117 7.68 -20.13 -3.23
C ALA A 117 7.33 -18.77 -3.86
N ALA A 118 6.29 -18.76 -4.70
CA ALA A 118 5.71 -17.55 -5.24
C ALA A 118 4.18 -17.68 -5.26
N VAL A 119 3.49 -16.66 -4.74
CA VAL A 119 2.02 -16.58 -4.76
C VAL A 119 1.60 -15.27 -5.41
N THR A 120 0.70 -15.35 -6.38
CA THR A 120 0.14 -14.20 -7.07
C THR A 120 -1.29 -13.97 -6.63
N VAL A 121 -1.65 -12.69 -6.43
CA VAL A 121 -3.02 -12.28 -6.14
C VAL A 121 -3.54 -11.45 -7.31
N LYS A 122 -4.71 -11.81 -7.82
CA LYS A 122 -5.42 -11.06 -8.87
C LYS A 122 -6.75 -10.51 -8.34
N GLU A 123 -7.38 -9.61 -9.11
CA GLU A 123 -8.67 -8.98 -8.76
C GLU A 123 -8.65 -8.37 -7.36
N SER A 124 -7.54 -7.71 -7.03
CA SER A 124 -7.29 -7.08 -5.73
C SER A 124 -7.32 -5.56 -5.86
N ALA A 125 -7.96 -4.89 -4.92
CA ALA A 125 -7.78 -3.45 -4.71
C ALA A 125 -6.54 -3.20 -3.84
N HIS A 126 -6.39 -1.98 -3.33
CA HIS A 126 -5.27 -1.55 -2.51
C HIS A 126 -5.06 -2.44 -1.28
N PHE A 127 -3.79 -2.72 -0.91
CA PHE A 127 -3.41 -3.68 0.12
C PHE A 127 -2.49 -3.11 1.22
N GLY A 128 -2.37 -1.78 1.26
CA GLY A 128 -1.53 -1.10 2.26
C GLY A 128 -0.05 -1.04 1.88
N ALA A 129 0.81 -0.89 2.87
CA ALA A 129 2.25 -0.86 2.70
C ALA A 129 2.80 -2.26 2.38
N THR A 130 3.54 -2.37 1.28
CA THR A 130 4.04 -3.66 0.76
C THR A 130 5.04 -4.31 1.71
N GLY A 131 5.80 -3.49 2.43
CA GLY A 131 6.79 -3.93 3.42
C GLY A 131 6.24 -4.74 4.59
N TYR A 132 4.95 -4.59 4.92
CA TYR A 132 4.32 -5.41 5.94
C TYR A 132 4.48 -6.91 5.65
N TYR A 133 4.18 -7.31 4.42
CA TYR A 133 4.20 -8.70 3.99
C TYR A 133 5.61 -9.28 3.91
N THR A 134 6.56 -8.48 3.42
CA THR A 134 7.97 -8.93 3.36
C THR A 134 8.60 -9.04 4.75
N ARG A 135 8.24 -8.17 5.71
CA ARG A 135 8.65 -8.31 7.11
C ARG A 135 8.12 -9.62 7.73
N MET A 136 6.86 -10.00 7.47
CA MET A 136 6.33 -11.29 7.93
C MET A 136 7.18 -12.49 7.42
N MET A 137 7.65 -12.42 6.16
CA MET A 137 8.53 -13.45 5.61
C MET A 137 9.90 -13.45 6.30
N ALA A 138 10.47 -12.26 6.56
CA ALA A 138 11.74 -12.12 7.25
C ALA A 138 11.67 -12.59 8.71
N ASP A 139 10.59 -12.29 9.42
CA ASP A 139 10.34 -12.78 10.79
C ASP A 139 10.18 -14.31 10.84
N ALA A 140 9.74 -14.92 9.73
CA ALA A 140 9.71 -16.38 9.57
C ALA A 140 11.08 -17.01 9.18
N GLY A 141 12.14 -16.19 9.07
CA GLY A 141 13.49 -16.63 8.73
C GLY A 141 13.77 -16.74 7.23
N LEU A 142 12.94 -16.11 6.38
CA LEU A 142 13.02 -16.17 4.92
C LEU A 142 13.40 -14.82 4.33
N ILE A 143 13.97 -14.81 3.13
CA ILE A 143 14.05 -13.62 2.30
C ILE A 143 12.68 -13.40 1.64
N GLY A 144 12.09 -12.22 1.82
CA GLY A 144 10.81 -11.84 1.26
C GLY A 144 10.94 -10.79 0.17
N ILE A 145 10.24 -11.01 -0.94
CA ILE A 145 10.09 -10.03 -2.03
C ILE A 145 8.60 -9.90 -2.32
N ALA A 146 8.12 -8.68 -2.43
CA ALA A 146 6.76 -8.40 -2.84
C ALA A 146 6.72 -7.21 -3.80
N THR A 147 5.92 -7.33 -4.84
CA THR A 147 5.69 -6.28 -5.83
C THR A 147 4.23 -6.22 -6.21
N THR A 148 3.77 -5.09 -6.69
CA THR A 148 2.44 -4.96 -7.29
C THR A 148 2.44 -3.91 -8.38
N ASN A 149 1.50 -4.03 -9.29
CA ASN A 149 1.10 -2.93 -10.16
C ASN A 149 -0.03 -2.15 -9.49
N GLY A 150 0.08 -0.83 -9.47
CA GLY A 150 -1.00 0.04 -8.98
C GLY A 150 -2.10 0.23 -10.03
N SER A 151 -3.29 0.54 -9.57
CA SER A 151 -4.41 0.95 -10.41
C SER A 151 -4.34 2.47 -10.70
N GLY A 152 -4.48 2.83 -11.96
CA GLY A 152 -4.51 4.23 -12.41
C GLY A 152 -3.14 4.70 -12.93
N PRO A 153 -3.05 4.92 -14.25
CA PRO A 153 -1.81 5.35 -14.93
C PRO A 153 -1.59 6.83 -14.67
N ARG A 154 -1.00 7.19 -13.54
CA ARG A 154 -0.73 8.58 -13.13
C ARG A 154 0.75 8.92 -13.01
N THR A 155 1.62 7.99 -13.35
CA THR A 155 3.07 8.21 -13.39
C THR A 155 3.52 8.22 -14.84
N ALA A 156 4.18 9.28 -15.26
CA ALA A 156 4.79 9.33 -16.57
C ALA A 156 6.02 8.41 -16.63
N PRO A 157 6.29 7.72 -17.74
CA PRO A 157 7.58 7.08 -17.93
C PRO A 157 8.68 8.13 -18.06
N THR A 158 9.93 7.75 -17.84
CA THR A 158 11.09 8.65 -17.99
C THR A 158 11.06 9.30 -19.39
N HIS A 159 11.22 10.62 -19.43
CA HIS A 159 11.08 11.46 -20.63
C HIS A 159 9.69 11.48 -21.28
N GLY A 160 8.68 10.88 -20.64
CA GLY A 160 7.29 10.97 -21.07
C GLY A 160 6.52 12.04 -20.28
N LYS A 161 5.34 12.42 -20.80
CA LYS A 161 4.42 13.34 -20.13
C LYS A 161 3.10 12.68 -19.73
N ASP A 162 2.67 11.67 -20.48
CA ASP A 162 1.42 10.99 -20.21
C ASP A 162 1.58 9.94 -19.09
N GLY A 163 0.63 9.89 -18.17
CA GLY A 163 0.57 8.84 -17.17
C GLY A 163 0.34 7.46 -17.82
N LYS A 164 1.30 6.56 -17.70
CA LYS A 164 1.24 5.17 -18.21
C LYS A 164 1.50 4.14 -17.13
N LEU A 165 2.21 4.54 -16.07
CA LEU A 165 2.59 3.70 -14.94
C LEU A 165 1.84 4.15 -13.68
N SER A 166 1.96 3.38 -12.63
CA SER A 166 1.53 3.72 -11.28
C SER A 166 2.74 3.72 -10.33
N THR A 167 2.49 3.80 -9.03
CA THR A 167 3.56 3.77 -8.01
C THR A 167 4.34 2.45 -7.98
N ASN A 168 3.73 1.35 -8.40
CA ASN A 168 4.33 0.02 -8.60
C ASN A 168 5.44 -0.30 -7.59
N PRO A 169 5.11 -0.42 -6.28
CA PRO A 169 6.10 -0.57 -5.23
C PRO A 169 6.87 -1.90 -5.35
N ILE A 170 8.11 -1.85 -4.85
CA ILE A 170 8.95 -3.01 -4.63
C ILE A 170 9.31 -3.04 -3.15
N ALA A 171 9.03 -4.15 -2.49
CA ALA A 171 9.46 -4.40 -1.13
C ALA A 171 10.38 -5.62 -1.07
N PHE A 172 11.38 -5.53 -0.20
CA PHE A 172 12.33 -6.59 0.09
C PHE A 172 12.59 -6.62 1.59
N ALA A 173 12.62 -7.81 2.19
CA ALA A 173 13.09 -7.96 3.55
C ALA A 173 13.93 -9.24 3.70
N ALA A 174 14.88 -9.19 4.61
CA ALA A 174 15.74 -10.33 4.93
C ALA A 174 16.03 -10.36 6.44
N PRO A 175 16.06 -11.54 7.06
CA PRO A 175 16.41 -11.68 8.46
C PRO A 175 17.86 -11.25 8.71
N THR A 176 18.12 -10.71 9.88
CA THR A 176 19.48 -10.38 10.34
C THR A 176 19.84 -11.20 11.56
N LYS A 177 21.13 -11.28 11.88
CA LYS A 177 21.59 -12.13 13.01
C LYS A 177 21.33 -11.47 14.38
N LYS A 178 21.42 -10.14 14.48
CA LYS A 178 21.42 -9.40 15.76
C LYS A 178 20.43 -8.26 15.85
N ASN A 179 20.02 -7.72 14.71
CA ASN A 179 19.16 -6.53 14.63
C ASN A 179 17.78 -6.90 14.09
N ASN A 180 16.89 -5.93 14.03
CA ASN A 180 15.64 -6.07 13.28
C ASN A 180 15.94 -6.46 11.82
N PRO A 181 15.03 -7.16 11.14
CA PRO A 181 15.20 -7.50 9.73
C PRO A 181 15.55 -6.28 8.87
N PHE A 182 16.41 -6.47 7.86
CA PHE A 182 16.52 -5.48 6.81
C PHE A 182 15.18 -5.40 6.10
N SER A 183 14.66 -4.19 5.90
CA SER A 183 13.40 -3.96 5.23
C SER A 183 13.49 -2.76 4.31
N LEU A 184 13.20 -2.99 3.03
CA LEU A 184 13.01 -1.97 2.00
C LEU A 184 11.54 -2.03 1.58
N ASP A 185 10.88 -0.87 1.51
CA ASP A 185 9.57 -0.71 0.88
C ASP A 185 9.53 0.65 0.19
N MET A 186 9.48 0.64 -1.12
CA MET A 186 9.56 1.86 -1.90
C MET A 186 8.67 1.81 -3.14
N ALA A 187 8.01 2.92 -3.41
CA ALA A 187 7.41 3.15 -4.72
C ALA A 187 8.50 3.31 -5.78
N THR A 188 8.18 3.00 -7.03
CA THR A 188 9.02 3.33 -8.20
C THR A 188 8.72 4.72 -8.76
N THR A 189 8.10 5.57 -7.95
CA THR A 189 7.89 7.00 -8.18
C THR A 189 8.69 7.79 -7.14
N THR A 190 9.06 9.02 -7.47
CA THR A 190 9.80 9.91 -6.55
C THR A 190 9.08 10.07 -5.21
N VAL A 191 7.75 10.01 -5.21
CA VAL A 191 6.92 10.16 -4.01
C VAL A 191 5.61 9.38 -4.14
N ALA A 192 5.04 8.94 -3.02
CA ALA A 192 3.69 8.37 -3.00
C ALA A 192 2.63 9.45 -3.29
N ALA A 193 1.59 9.10 -4.04
CA ALA A 193 0.47 10.00 -4.38
C ALA A 193 -0.19 10.64 -3.15
N GLY A 194 -0.25 9.91 -2.04
CA GLY A 194 -0.78 10.41 -0.77
C GLY A 194 -0.01 11.63 -0.25
N LYS A 195 1.30 11.69 -0.41
CA LYS A 195 2.11 12.86 0.01
C LYS A 195 1.80 14.11 -0.81
N ILE A 196 1.55 13.97 -2.12
CA ILE A 196 1.11 15.09 -2.96
C ILE A 196 -0.24 15.60 -2.47
N ARG A 197 -1.17 14.67 -2.18
CA ARG A 197 -2.49 15.02 -1.67
C ARG A 197 -2.43 15.70 -0.29
N ASN A 198 -1.58 15.21 0.62
CA ASN A 198 -1.40 15.84 1.92
C ASN A 198 -0.90 17.28 1.76
N LYS A 199 0.09 17.51 0.90
CA LYS A 199 0.57 18.87 0.60
C LYS A 199 -0.52 19.76 0.01
N TRP A 200 -1.36 19.23 -0.86
CA TRP A 200 -2.52 19.95 -1.38
C TRP A 200 -3.52 20.33 -0.30
N ASN A 201 -3.89 19.39 0.58
CA ASN A 201 -4.81 19.63 1.69
C ASN A 201 -4.28 20.67 2.69
N GLU A 202 -2.96 20.69 2.90
CA GLU A 202 -2.26 21.62 3.79
C GLU A 202 -2.03 22.99 3.15
N GLY A 203 -2.34 23.18 1.87
CA GLY A 203 -2.05 24.40 1.11
C GLY A 203 -0.55 24.64 0.87
N HIS A 204 0.26 23.60 0.90
CA HIS A 204 1.70 23.66 0.74
C HIS A 204 2.12 23.34 -0.69
N LYS A 205 3.23 23.94 -1.12
CA LYS A 205 3.90 23.62 -2.37
C LYS A 205 4.61 22.26 -2.31
N LEU A 206 4.80 21.65 -3.50
CA LEU A 206 5.61 20.45 -3.67
C LEU A 206 7.09 20.79 -3.83
N PRO A 207 8.01 19.92 -3.38
CA PRO A 207 9.35 19.92 -3.92
C PRO A 207 9.33 19.69 -5.44
N LEU A 208 10.15 20.44 -6.19
CA LEU A 208 10.30 20.19 -7.63
C LEU A 208 10.79 18.76 -7.86
N GLY A 209 10.25 18.13 -8.90
CA GLY A 209 10.54 16.73 -9.23
C GLY A 209 9.55 15.73 -8.59
N TRP A 210 8.52 16.18 -7.86
CA TRP A 210 7.46 15.28 -7.39
C TRP A 210 6.33 15.11 -8.39
N ALA A 211 6.02 16.18 -9.12
CA ALA A 211 4.97 16.18 -10.14
C ALA A 211 5.37 17.01 -11.36
N SER A 212 4.72 16.70 -12.46
CA SER A 212 4.79 17.48 -13.68
C SER A 212 3.38 17.92 -14.10
N ASP A 213 3.28 19.04 -14.80
CA ASP A 213 2.05 19.48 -15.44
C ASP A 213 1.64 18.59 -16.63
N ALA A 214 0.55 18.90 -17.30
CA ALA A 214 0.06 18.14 -18.45
C ALA A 214 0.99 18.19 -19.67
N ASP A 215 1.89 19.15 -19.73
CA ASP A 215 2.90 19.28 -20.78
C ASP A 215 4.22 18.56 -20.45
N GLY A 216 4.33 18.03 -19.21
CA GLY A 216 5.51 17.30 -18.72
C GLY A 216 6.54 18.18 -18.05
N ASN A 217 6.25 19.48 -17.83
CA ASN A 217 7.18 20.38 -17.14
C ASN A 217 7.10 20.14 -15.62
N PRO A 218 8.23 20.13 -14.89
CA PRO A 218 8.25 20.04 -13.43
C PRO A 218 7.40 21.15 -12.79
N SER A 219 6.59 20.79 -11.79
CA SER A 219 5.72 21.74 -11.09
C SER A 219 5.84 21.59 -9.58
N ASP A 220 5.80 22.71 -8.86
CA ASP A 220 5.68 22.78 -7.40
C ASP A 220 4.22 22.96 -6.93
N ASP A 221 3.27 23.10 -7.86
CA ASP A 221 1.84 23.22 -7.57
C ASP A 221 1.20 21.81 -7.47
N PRO A 222 0.73 21.38 -6.29
CA PRO A 222 0.07 20.08 -6.14
C PRO A 222 -1.21 19.96 -6.97
N GLU A 223 -1.86 21.07 -7.32
CA GLU A 223 -3.10 21.09 -8.10
C GLU A 223 -2.92 20.48 -9.49
N VAL A 224 -1.72 20.56 -10.08
CA VAL A 224 -1.45 19.95 -11.40
C VAL A 224 -1.70 18.44 -11.37
N TYR A 225 -1.33 17.76 -10.27
CA TYR A 225 -1.58 16.33 -10.10
C TYR A 225 -3.02 16.01 -9.70
N ILE A 226 -3.65 16.85 -8.89
CA ILE A 226 -4.99 16.58 -8.33
C ILE A 226 -6.08 16.72 -9.38
N SER A 227 -6.08 17.79 -10.18
CA SER A 227 -7.21 18.16 -11.04
C SER A 227 -6.84 18.57 -12.47
N ARG A 228 -5.58 18.88 -12.76
CA ARG A 228 -5.16 19.47 -14.06
C ARG A 228 -4.47 18.48 -15.01
N GLY A 229 -4.62 17.17 -14.80
CA GLY A 229 -4.08 16.14 -15.70
C GLY A 229 -2.57 15.93 -15.64
N GLY A 230 -1.89 16.53 -14.68
CA GLY A 230 -0.48 16.28 -14.43
C GLY A 230 -0.19 14.89 -13.89
N THR A 231 1.09 14.54 -13.83
CA THR A 231 1.58 13.20 -13.49
C THR A 231 2.59 13.24 -12.34
N GLN A 232 2.75 12.10 -11.67
CA GLN A 232 3.90 11.87 -10.78
C GLN A 232 5.14 11.62 -11.64
N THR A 233 6.30 11.99 -11.09
CA THR A 233 7.58 11.66 -11.70
C THR A 233 8.04 10.26 -11.31
N PRO A 234 8.71 9.49 -12.20
CA PRO A 234 9.35 8.24 -11.85
C PRO A 234 10.57 8.50 -10.95
N LEU A 235 11.02 7.45 -10.27
CA LEU A 235 12.23 7.47 -9.46
C LEU A 235 13.48 7.47 -10.35
#